data_8abf17b8538c89cb059b921a8a82b467
#
_entry.id   8abf17b8538c89cb059b921a8a82b467
#
_cell.length_a   1.000
_cell.length_b   1.000
_cell.length_c   1.000
_cell.angle_alpha   90.00
_cell.angle_beta   90.00
_cell.angle_gamma   90.00
#
_symmetry.space_group_name_H-M   'P 1'
#
loop_
_entity.id
_entity.type
_entity.pdbx_description
1 polymer ?
#
loop_
_entity_poly.entity_id
_entity_poly.type
_entity_poly.pdbx_seq_one_letter_code
_entity_poly.pdbx_strand_id
1 'polypeptide(L)'
;MNPPTFQGFRRENGRVGIRNHVVILPVDDISNAACEAVAAHIKGTLALPHAYGRLQFGEDLELFFRTMIGTGANPNVAACVVIGIEPGWTQRIVDGIAKTGKPVAGFSIERYGDLQAVAMASRKAKDFVQAAGELQRQTCALNELYISVKCGESDTTTGLASCPTVGNVIDKSVALGATASFGETTELTGGEHIVASKAVNAQVAAAFMKVWNNYNDLVLKEKTNDLSESQPTKGNIRGGLTTIEEKAMGNIEKLGRKTKFVGVLEPAEAPAGKGLWFMDTSSAAAEAVTLWAASGAVVHLFPTGQGNIVGHPILPVIKLSANPLTCSTMSEHIDLDVSAILRGEMTIDQAGDKLLEVMLRTCNGRLTAAEALGHREFVLTKLYRSA
;
A
#
# COMPACT_ATOMS: atom_id res chain seq x y z
N MET A 1 12.36 19.98 -20.41
CA MET A 1 11.01 20.14 -19.84
C MET A 1 11.13 20.17 -18.32
N ASN A 2 10.38 21.05 -17.66
CA ASN A 2 10.34 21.04 -16.19
C ASN A 2 9.73 19.70 -15.72
N PRO A 3 10.23 19.10 -14.62
CA PRO A 3 9.66 17.87 -14.10
C PRO A 3 8.18 18.07 -13.73
N PRO A 4 7.32 17.05 -13.89
CA PRO A 4 5.92 17.12 -13.48
C PRO A 4 5.80 17.50 -12.00
N THR A 5 4.79 18.31 -11.70
CA THR A 5 4.49 18.75 -10.32
C THR A 5 3.06 18.40 -9.93
N PHE A 6 2.80 18.39 -8.63
CA PHE A 6 1.48 18.17 -8.06
C PHE A 6 1.28 19.05 -6.81
N GLN A 7 0.04 19.13 -6.32
CA GLN A 7 -0.30 19.87 -5.10
C GLN A 7 -0.41 18.90 -3.93
N GLY A 8 0.56 18.91 -3.03
CA GLY A 8 0.67 18.02 -1.88
C GLY A 8 0.69 18.73 -0.53
N PHE A 9 0.55 17.97 0.54
CA PHE A 9 0.69 18.45 1.92
C PHE A 9 2.09 18.10 2.42
N ARG A 10 2.92 19.09 2.66
CA ARG A 10 4.25 18.89 3.24
C ARG A 10 4.14 18.64 4.74
N ARG A 11 4.75 17.57 5.21
CA ARG A 11 4.76 17.18 6.61
C ARG A 11 6.02 17.69 7.32
N GLU A 12 6.01 17.61 8.63
CA GLU A 12 7.05 18.12 9.53
C GLU A 12 8.43 17.51 9.22
N ASN A 13 8.46 16.25 8.80
CA ASN A 13 9.68 15.53 8.38
C ASN A 13 10.09 15.78 6.90
N GLY A 14 9.43 16.72 6.22
CA GLY A 14 9.67 17.06 4.83
C GLY A 14 9.04 16.12 3.80
N ARG A 15 8.43 14.98 4.20
CA ARG A 15 7.72 14.09 3.28
C ARG A 15 6.40 14.72 2.83
N VAL A 16 5.90 14.29 1.68
CA VAL A 16 4.70 14.88 1.07
C VAL A 16 3.58 13.85 1.01
N GLY A 17 2.41 14.21 1.55
CA GLY A 17 1.16 13.47 1.39
C GLY A 17 0.26 14.08 0.30
N ILE A 18 -0.65 13.26 -0.25
CA ILE A 18 -1.65 13.66 -1.25
C ILE A 18 -3.07 13.64 -0.68
N ARG A 19 -3.19 13.25 0.58
CA ARG A 19 -4.39 13.29 1.43
C ARG A 19 -4.04 13.95 2.76
N ASN A 20 -5.07 14.26 3.56
CA ASN A 20 -4.90 15.02 4.80
C ASN A 20 -5.80 14.44 5.91
N HIS A 21 -5.73 13.13 6.13
CA HIS A 21 -6.58 12.42 7.08
C HIS A 21 -6.23 12.70 8.53
N VAL A 22 -7.24 12.82 9.40
CA VAL A 22 -7.09 12.68 10.85
C VAL A 22 -7.56 11.27 11.22
N VAL A 23 -6.63 10.44 11.67
CA VAL A 23 -6.85 9.01 11.89
C VAL A 23 -7.10 8.72 13.36
N ILE A 24 -8.08 7.88 13.65
CA ILE A 24 -8.30 7.28 14.97
C ILE A 24 -7.86 5.81 14.87
N LEU A 25 -6.75 5.49 15.51
CA LEU A 25 -6.05 4.22 15.35
C LEU A 25 -6.23 3.35 16.59
N PRO A 26 -6.96 2.23 16.52
CA PRO A 26 -7.03 1.27 17.62
C PRO A 26 -5.72 0.51 17.74
N VAL A 27 -5.26 0.27 18.98
CA VAL A 27 -4.06 -0.55 19.25
C VAL A 27 -4.38 -2.04 19.15
N ASP A 28 -5.60 -2.43 19.47
CA ASP A 28 -6.07 -3.81 19.49
C ASP A 28 -7.54 -3.89 19.04
N ASP A 29 -7.99 -5.08 18.68
CA ASP A 29 -9.36 -5.34 18.19
C ASP A 29 -10.45 -4.91 19.18
N ILE A 30 -10.20 -5.02 20.47
CA ILE A 30 -11.18 -4.64 21.51
C ILE A 30 -11.24 -3.13 21.77
N SER A 31 -10.32 -2.34 21.24
CA SER A 31 -10.41 -0.86 21.22
C SER A 31 -11.06 -0.30 19.95
N ASN A 32 -11.46 -1.14 18.99
CA ASN A 32 -12.16 -0.71 17.78
C ASN A 32 -13.42 0.11 18.08
N ALA A 33 -14.26 -0.36 19.01
CA ALA A 33 -15.52 0.31 19.35
C ALA A 33 -15.30 1.74 19.85
N ALA A 34 -14.28 1.98 20.67
CA ALA A 34 -13.92 3.33 21.13
C ALA A 34 -13.47 4.23 19.97
N CYS A 35 -12.64 3.71 19.05
CA CYS A 35 -12.18 4.43 17.87
C CYS A 35 -13.34 4.79 16.93
N GLU A 36 -14.23 3.83 16.68
CA GLU A 36 -15.42 4.04 15.84
C GLU A 36 -16.38 5.06 16.47
N ALA A 37 -16.56 5.03 17.82
CA ALA A 37 -17.36 6.01 18.52
C ALA A 37 -16.81 7.43 18.36
N VAL A 38 -15.49 7.62 18.47
CA VAL A 38 -14.85 8.92 18.21
C VAL A 38 -15.10 9.36 16.76
N ALA A 39 -14.88 8.46 15.79
CA ALA A 39 -15.04 8.80 14.38
C ALA A 39 -16.49 9.07 13.99
N ALA A 40 -17.45 8.40 14.61
CA ALA A 40 -18.89 8.68 14.41
C ALA A 40 -19.29 10.06 14.96
N HIS A 41 -18.67 10.49 16.07
CA HIS A 41 -18.98 11.76 16.73
C HIS A 41 -18.24 12.95 16.11
N ILE A 42 -16.96 12.79 15.75
CA ILE A 42 -16.10 13.87 15.24
C ILE A 42 -15.96 13.77 13.71
N LYS A 43 -16.70 14.60 12.99
CA LYS A 43 -16.63 14.68 11.52
C LYS A 43 -15.22 15.05 11.05
N GLY A 44 -14.77 14.44 9.97
CA GLY A 44 -13.43 14.67 9.42
C GLY A 44 -12.36 13.72 9.98
N THR A 45 -12.74 12.80 10.87
CA THR A 45 -11.89 11.72 11.34
C THR A 45 -12.18 10.40 10.63
N LEU A 46 -11.21 9.49 10.67
CA LEU A 46 -11.27 8.17 10.05
C LEU A 46 -10.77 7.13 11.05
N ALA A 47 -11.65 6.26 11.54
CA ALA A 47 -11.24 5.09 12.32
C ALA A 47 -10.69 3.98 11.42
N LEU A 48 -9.68 3.26 11.91
CA LEU A 48 -9.05 2.12 11.21
C LEU A 48 -9.23 0.82 12.00
N PRO A 49 -10.46 0.31 12.14
CA PRO A 49 -10.72 -0.92 12.89
C PRO A 49 -10.03 -2.12 12.22
N HIS A 50 -9.54 -3.05 13.05
CA HIS A 50 -8.88 -4.28 12.60
C HIS A 50 -9.14 -5.43 13.55
N ALA A 51 -8.86 -6.66 13.10
CA ALA A 51 -9.08 -7.89 13.87
C ALA A 51 -7.82 -8.37 14.63
N TYR A 52 -6.77 -7.55 14.72
CA TYR A 52 -5.52 -7.95 15.36
C TYR A 52 -5.61 -7.73 16.87
N GLY A 53 -5.66 -8.85 17.62
CA GLY A 53 -5.76 -8.83 19.08
C GLY A 53 -4.41 -8.59 19.74
N ARG A 54 -4.31 -8.99 21.01
CA ARG A 54 -3.08 -8.94 21.82
C ARG A 54 -2.38 -10.30 21.87
N LEU A 55 -1.30 -10.38 22.64
CA LEU A 55 -0.50 -11.58 22.89
C LEU A 55 0.35 -12.03 21.69
N GLN A 56 0.74 -11.10 20.84
CA GLN A 56 1.78 -11.31 19.83
C GLN A 56 3.16 -11.35 20.49
N PHE A 57 4.11 -11.98 19.83
CA PHE A 57 5.48 -12.15 20.31
C PHE A 57 6.48 -12.15 19.16
N GLY A 58 7.76 -11.91 19.47
CA GLY A 58 8.86 -11.98 18.52
C GLY A 58 8.65 -11.11 17.28
N GLU A 59 8.92 -11.64 16.11
CA GLU A 59 8.83 -10.94 14.83
C GLU A 59 7.41 -10.46 14.51
N ASP A 60 6.39 -11.22 14.90
CA ASP A 60 4.98 -10.85 14.72
C ASP A 60 4.63 -9.57 15.49
N LEU A 61 5.12 -9.44 16.73
CA LEU A 61 4.92 -8.25 17.55
C LEU A 61 5.66 -7.03 16.97
N GLU A 62 6.88 -7.21 16.48
CA GLU A 62 7.64 -6.11 15.88
C GLU A 62 7.03 -5.67 14.55
N LEU A 63 6.54 -6.59 13.72
CA LEU A 63 5.79 -6.29 12.51
C LEU A 63 4.51 -5.52 12.82
N PHE A 64 3.77 -5.93 13.85
CA PHE A 64 2.58 -5.22 14.32
C PHE A 64 2.90 -3.75 14.67
N PHE A 65 3.88 -3.51 15.54
CA PHE A 65 4.26 -2.15 15.93
C PHE A 65 4.77 -1.34 14.75
N ARG A 66 5.58 -1.92 13.87
CA ARG A 66 6.08 -1.24 12.67
C ARG A 66 4.91 -0.83 11.75
N THR A 67 3.93 -1.71 11.57
CA THR A 67 2.74 -1.43 10.74
C THR A 67 1.87 -0.34 11.36
N MET A 68 1.59 -0.40 12.65
CA MET A 68 0.75 0.59 13.34
C MET A 68 1.41 1.97 13.39
N ILE A 69 2.68 2.02 13.77
CA ILE A 69 3.47 3.26 13.79
C ILE A 69 3.55 3.85 12.38
N GLY A 70 3.89 3.03 11.38
CA GLY A 70 4.02 3.47 10.01
C GLY A 70 2.70 3.97 9.42
N THR A 71 1.58 3.34 9.76
CA THR A 71 0.24 3.78 9.36
C THR A 71 -0.07 5.18 9.91
N GLY A 72 0.12 5.39 11.22
CA GLY A 72 -0.07 6.71 11.83
C GLY A 72 0.92 7.75 11.32
N ALA A 73 2.15 7.36 11.00
CA ALA A 73 3.21 8.22 10.47
C ALA A 73 3.10 8.49 8.96
N ASN A 74 2.20 7.81 8.23
CA ASN A 74 2.06 7.97 6.77
C ASN A 74 1.88 9.45 6.38
N PRO A 75 2.51 9.95 5.29
CA PRO A 75 2.36 11.35 4.88
C PRO A 75 0.92 11.76 4.50
N ASN A 76 0.04 10.81 4.13
CA ASN A 76 -1.38 11.08 3.89
C ASN A 76 -2.18 11.34 5.18
N VAL A 77 -1.58 11.10 6.35
CA VAL A 77 -2.15 11.37 7.67
C VAL A 77 -1.64 12.72 8.17
N ALA A 78 -2.55 13.62 8.54
CA ALA A 78 -2.22 14.93 9.12
C ALA A 78 -1.97 14.83 10.62
N ALA A 79 -2.80 14.05 11.31
CA ALA A 79 -2.71 13.82 12.75
C ALA A 79 -3.29 12.47 13.12
N CYS A 80 -2.88 11.91 14.26
CA CYS A 80 -3.32 10.60 14.72
C CYS A 80 -3.75 10.63 16.19
N VAL A 81 -4.89 10.03 16.48
CA VAL A 81 -5.33 9.69 17.85
C VAL A 81 -5.22 8.18 17.98
N VAL A 82 -4.47 7.71 18.97
CA VAL A 82 -4.26 6.29 19.25
C VAL A 82 -5.07 5.89 20.49
N ILE A 83 -5.90 4.87 20.39
CA ILE A 83 -6.67 4.35 21.52
C ILE A 83 -6.36 2.87 21.70
N GLY A 84 -5.94 2.49 22.90
CA GLY A 84 -5.66 1.10 23.26
C GLY A 84 -6.16 0.75 24.65
N ILE A 85 -6.17 -0.54 24.95
CA ILE A 85 -6.48 -1.00 26.31
C ILE A 85 -5.30 -0.68 27.23
N GLU A 86 -4.12 -1.15 26.89
CA GLU A 86 -2.92 -1.13 27.70
C GLU A 86 -2.08 0.13 27.43
N PRO A 87 -1.67 0.90 28.47
CA PRO A 87 -0.95 2.17 28.29
C PRO A 87 0.41 2.04 27.60
N GLY A 88 1.19 0.97 27.87
CA GLY A 88 2.55 0.82 27.36
C GLY A 88 2.58 0.63 25.84
N TRP A 89 1.69 -0.20 25.28
CA TRP A 89 1.57 -0.38 23.85
C TRP A 89 1.05 0.88 23.16
N THR A 90 0.04 1.53 23.77
CA THR A 90 -0.45 2.82 23.30
C THR A 90 0.67 3.84 23.21
N GLN A 91 1.47 3.97 24.29
CA GLN A 91 2.58 4.91 24.33
C GLN A 91 3.68 4.57 23.32
N ARG A 92 4.03 3.29 23.14
CA ARG A 92 5.01 2.85 22.13
C ARG A 92 4.63 3.31 20.72
N ILE A 93 3.35 3.18 20.36
CA ILE A 93 2.85 3.63 19.05
C ILE A 93 2.90 5.16 18.95
N VAL A 94 2.44 5.87 19.98
CA VAL A 94 2.50 7.34 20.04
C VAL A 94 3.93 7.85 19.89
N ASP A 95 4.88 7.29 20.64
CA ASP A 95 6.29 7.69 20.58
C ASP A 95 6.90 7.41 19.21
N GLY A 96 6.53 6.30 18.58
CA GLY A 96 6.97 5.96 17.24
C GLY A 96 6.49 6.96 16.19
N ILE A 97 5.22 7.33 16.24
CA ILE A 97 4.62 8.33 15.34
C ILE A 97 5.22 9.72 15.60
N ALA A 98 5.36 10.11 16.87
CA ALA A 98 5.89 11.43 17.27
C ALA A 98 7.31 11.69 16.77
N LYS A 99 8.14 10.66 16.57
CA LYS A 99 9.48 10.79 15.97
C LYS A 99 9.49 11.43 14.58
N THR A 100 8.37 11.40 13.87
CA THR A 100 8.21 12.05 12.56
C THR A 100 7.82 13.53 12.66
N GLY A 101 7.62 14.04 13.87
CA GLY A 101 7.08 15.39 14.12
C GLY A 101 5.56 15.49 14.01
N LYS A 102 4.89 14.41 13.57
CA LYS A 102 3.44 14.39 13.35
C LYS A 102 2.65 14.61 14.65
N PRO A 103 1.60 15.47 14.65
CA PRO A 103 0.69 15.60 15.77
C PRO A 103 0.02 14.26 16.11
N VAL A 104 0.23 13.78 17.34
CA VAL A 104 -0.30 12.49 17.82
C VAL A 104 -0.69 12.60 19.29
N ALA A 105 -1.73 11.87 19.70
CA ALA A 105 -2.12 11.72 21.10
C ALA A 105 -2.61 10.31 21.37
N GLY A 106 -2.29 9.78 22.56
CA GLY A 106 -2.69 8.45 23.01
C GLY A 106 -3.66 8.50 24.18
N PHE A 107 -4.57 7.54 24.20
CA PHE A 107 -5.54 7.35 25.28
C PHE A 107 -5.68 5.87 25.58
N SER A 108 -5.67 5.50 26.87
CA SER A 108 -5.83 4.12 27.29
C SER A 108 -7.17 3.94 27.99
N ILE A 109 -7.79 2.79 27.79
CA ILE A 109 -9.08 2.44 28.39
C ILE A 109 -8.87 1.89 29.80
N GLU A 110 -7.76 1.17 30.03
CA GLU A 110 -7.42 0.61 31.33
C GLU A 110 -7.41 1.71 32.40
N ARG A 111 -8.09 1.45 33.52
CA ARG A 111 -8.26 2.33 34.69
C ARG A 111 -9.13 3.59 34.48
N TYR A 112 -9.46 3.96 33.24
CA TYR A 112 -10.28 5.13 32.95
C TYR A 112 -11.68 4.76 32.47
N GLY A 113 -11.81 3.60 31.86
CA GLY A 113 -13.07 3.16 31.23
C GLY A 113 -13.23 3.74 29.80
N ASP A 114 -14.09 3.08 29.06
CA ASP A 114 -14.33 3.35 27.65
C ASP A 114 -14.91 4.76 27.43
N LEU A 115 -15.96 5.14 28.15
CA LEU A 115 -16.62 6.43 27.98
C LEU A 115 -15.69 7.62 28.23
N GLN A 116 -14.82 7.53 29.24
CA GLN A 116 -13.88 8.60 29.53
C GLN A 116 -12.77 8.66 28.46
N ALA A 117 -12.25 7.53 28.00
CA ALA A 117 -11.28 7.47 26.92
C ALA A 117 -11.86 8.09 25.63
N VAL A 118 -13.07 7.71 25.24
CA VAL A 118 -13.80 8.30 24.09
C VAL A 118 -13.99 9.81 24.24
N ALA A 119 -14.38 10.29 25.42
CA ALA A 119 -14.58 11.72 25.66
C ALA A 119 -13.27 12.52 25.54
N MET A 120 -12.16 12.01 26.08
CA MET A 120 -10.85 12.67 25.97
C MET A 120 -10.33 12.64 24.53
N ALA A 121 -10.40 11.49 23.89
CA ALA A 121 -9.97 11.29 22.49
C ALA A 121 -10.78 12.17 21.53
N SER A 122 -12.10 12.30 21.73
CA SER A 122 -12.97 13.16 20.90
C SER A 122 -12.57 14.62 20.98
N ARG A 123 -12.26 15.15 22.16
CA ARG A 123 -11.78 16.53 22.32
C ARG A 123 -10.49 16.75 21.50
N LYS A 124 -9.54 15.83 21.62
CA LYS A 124 -8.26 15.93 20.91
C LYS A 124 -8.42 15.74 19.40
N ALA A 125 -9.26 14.79 18.98
CA ALA A 125 -9.57 14.57 17.58
C ALA A 125 -10.18 15.82 16.92
N LYS A 126 -11.11 16.50 17.63
CA LYS A 126 -11.68 17.78 17.18
C LYS A 126 -10.61 18.85 16.98
N ASP A 127 -9.64 18.99 17.90
CA ASP A 127 -8.55 19.95 17.76
C ASP A 127 -7.67 19.61 16.55
N PHE A 128 -7.36 18.33 16.35
CA PHE A 128 -6.58 17.85 15.20
C PHE A 128 -7.31 18.08 13.87
N VAL A 129 -8.63 17.89 13.80
CA VAL A 129 -9.41 18.17 12.58
C VAL A 129 -9.37 19.66 12.23
N GLN A 130 -9.49 20.54 13.23
CA GLN A 130 -9.39 21.98 12.99
C GLN A 130 -8.00 22.37 12.47
N ALA A 131 -6.94 21.92 13.14
CA ALA A 131 -5.56 22.17 12.69
C ALA A 131 -5.26 21.59 11.30
N ALA A 132 -5.74 20.38 11.01
CA ALA A 132 -5.61 19.78 9.70
C ALA A 132 -6.34 20.58 8.62
N GLY A 133 -7.48 21.19 8.94
CA GLY A 133 -8.26 22.04 8.04
C GLY A 133 -7.54 23.35 7.64
N GLU A 134 -6.57 23.78 8.41
CA GLU A 134 -5.75 24.99 8.12
C GLU A 134 -4.56 24.70 7.20
N LEU A 135 -4.20 23.41 7.03
CA LEU A 135 -3.07 23.03 6.18
C LEU A 135 -3.39 23.26 4.71
N GLN A 136 -2.48 23.93 4.02
CA GLN A 136 -2.60 24.23 2.59
C GLN A 136 -1.77 23.27 1.75
N ARG A 137 -2.27 22.92 0.57
CA ARG A 137 -1.48 22.22 -0.43
C ARG A 137 -0.39 23.14 -0.98
N GLN A 138 0.76 22.55 -1.27
CA GLN A 138 1.93 23.24 -1.84
C GLN A 138 2.35 22.54 -3.12
N THR A 139 2.99 23.27 -4.03
CA THR A 139 3.59 22.68 -5.23
C THR A 139 4.77 21.80 -4.84
N CYS A 140 4.68 20.52 -5.22
CA CYS A 140 5.67 19.49 -4.98
C CYS A 140 6.12 18.88 -6.29
N ALA A 141 7.36 18.44 -6.37
CA ALA A 141 7.89 17.78 -7.56
C ALA A 141 7.59 16.26 -7.53
N LEU A 142 7.49 15.64 -8.69
CA LEU A 142 7.25 14.20 -8.83
C LEU A 142 8.26 13.34 -8.04
N ASN A 143 9.51 13.80 -7.92
CA ASN A 143 10.54 13.10 -7.15
C ASN A 143 10.28 13.04 -5.64
N GLU A 144 9.28 13.75 -5.13
CA GLU A 144 8.87 13.69 -3.73
C GLU A 144 7.83 12.59 -3.47
N LEU A 145 7.30 11.95 -4.52
CA LEU A 145 6.35 10.84 -4.37
C LEU A 145 7.04 9.55 -3.94
N TYR A 146 6.30 8.78 -3.14
CA TYR A 146 6.55 7.37 -2.92
C TYR A 146 5.34 6.58 -3.45
N ILE A 147 5.56 5.80 -4.51
CA ILE A 147 4.58 5.03 -5.27
C ILE A 147 4.73 3.57 -4.90
N SER A 148 3.66 2.84 -4.62
CA SER A 148 3.69 1.39 -4.49
C SER A 148 2.89 0.72 -5.61
N VAL A 149 3.27 -0.52 -5.96
CA VAL A 149 2.64 -1.25 -7.06
C VAL A 149 2.36 -2.70 -6.71
N LYS A 150 1.17 -3.18 -7.06
CA LYS A 150 0.72 -4.57 -6.95
C LYS A 150 -0.29 -4.86 -8.04
N CYS A 151 -0.27 -6.06 -8.61
CA CYS A 151 -1.38 -6.54 -9.45
C CYS A 151 -2.29 -7.49 -8.67
N GLY A 152 -3.51 -7.65 -9.15
CA GLY A 152 -4.46 -8.58 -8.52
C GLY A 152 -5.59 -8.95 -9.46
N GLU A 153 -6.18 -10.13 -9.25
CA GLU A 153 -7.15 -10.74 -10.16
C GLU A 153 -6.63 -10.75 -11.61
N SER A 154 -5.35 -11.12 -11.74
CA SER A 154 -4.63 -11.06 -13.01
C SER A 154 -5.16 -12.06 -14.02
N ASP A 155 -5.13 -11.68 -15.29
CA ASP A 155 -5.37 -12.51 -16.45
C ASP A 155 -4.28 -12.25 -17.50
N THR A 156 -4.38 -12.85 -18.69
CA THR A 156 -3.40 -12.65 -19.77
C THR A 156 -3.25 -11.18 -20.17
N THR A 157 -4.33 -10.39 -20.12
CA THR A 157 -4.29 -8.96 -20.46
C THR A 157 -3.49 -8.14 -19.47
N THR A 158 -3.38 -8.63 -18.22
CA THR A 158 -2.60 -7.97 -17.18
C THR A 158 -1.12 -7.95 -17.55
N GLY A 159 -0.54 -9.11 -17.92
CA GLY A 159 0.84 -9.22 -18.33
C GLY A 159 1.14 -8.55 -19.68
N LEU A 160 0.19 -8.57 -20.61
CA LEU A 160 0.37 -8.01 -21.95
C LEU A 160 0.26 -6.47 -21.99
N ALA A 161 -0.52 -5.87 -21.11
CA ALA A 161 -0.83 -4.45 -21.22
C ALA A 161 -0.83 -3.68 -19.90
N SER A 162 -1.63 -4.05 -18.90
CA SER A 162 -1.77 -3.21 -17.69
C SER A 162 -0.52 -3.21 -16.81
N CYS A 163 0.18 -4.33 -16.60
CA CYS A 163 1.47 -4.37 -15.91
C CYS A 163 2.57 -3.62 -16.68
N PRO A 164 2.76 -3.81 -18.00
CA PRO A 164 3.70 -2.99 -18.78
C PRO A 164 3.40 -1.49 -18.73
N THR A 165 2.13 -1.08 -18.67
CA THR A 165 1.74 0.33 -18.50
C THR A 165 2.22 0.88 -17.17
N VAL A 166 2.03 0.13 -16.07
CA VAL A 166 2.57 0.49 -14.75
C VAL A 166 4.09 0.54 -14.78
N GLY A 167 4.74 -0.45 -15.38
CA GLY A 167 6.20 -0.49 -15.53
C GLY A 167 6.76 0.72 -16.26
N ASN A 168 6.05 1.22 -17.28
CA ASN A 168 6.41 2.46 -17.98
C ASN A 168 6.35 3.68 -17.05
N VAL A 169 5.32 3.78 -16.20
CA VAL A 169 5.21 4.86 -15.20
C VAL A 169 6.33 4.76 -14.15
N ILE A 170 6.68 3.54 -13.71
CA ILE A 170 7.79 3.32 -12.78
C ILE A 170 9.11 3.76 -13.42
N ASP A 171 9.38 3.36 -14.66
CA ASP A 171 10.58 3.81 -15.38
C ASP A 171 10.66 5.34 -15.47
N LYS A 172 9.57 6.02 -15.84
CA LYS A 172 9.51 7.48 -15.94
C LYS A 172 9.68 8.15 -14.57
N SER A 173 8.98 7.64 -13.55
CA SER A 173 8.96 8.26 -12.22
C SER A 173 10.31 8.10 -11.48
N VAL A 174 10.91 6.90 -11.54
CA VAL A 174 12.21 6.64 -10.90
C VAL A 174 13.32 7.38 -11.61
N ALA A 175 13.28 7.48 -12.95
CA ALA A 175 14.24 8.31 -13.71
C ALA A 175 14.19 9.79 -13.32
N LEU A 176 13.03 10.28 -12.87
CA LEU A 176 12.85 11.63 -12.34
C LEU A 176 13.15 11.74 -10.84
N GLY A 177 13.60 10.67 -10.18
CA GLY A 177 14.00 10.64 -8.78
C GLY A 177 12.89 10.31 -7.79
N ALA A 178 11.73 9.79 -8.22
CA ALA A 178 10.72 9.29 -7.30
C ALA A 178 11.17 8.01 -6.59
N THR A 179 10.50 7.68 -5.48
CA THR A 179 10.61 6.39 -4.81
C THR A 179 9.47 5.50 -5.27
N ALA A 180 9.77 4.24 -5.54
CA ALA A 180 8.76 3.24 -5.86
C ALA A 180 9.04 1.93 -5.11
N SER A 181 8.02 1.10 -4.89
CA SER A 181 8.21 -0.24 -4.35
C SER A 181 7.23 -1.24 -4.96
N PHE A 182 7.70 -2.47 -5.06
CA PHE A 182 6.96 -3.66 -5.47
C PHE A 182 7.17 -4.79 -4.46
N GLY A 183 6.39 -5.86 -4.55
CA GLY A 183 6.48 -7.01 -3.64
C GLY A 183 5.81 -8.23 -4.24
N GLU A 184 4.96 -8.91 -3.45
CA GLU A 184 4.25 -10.15 -3.85
C GLU A 184 5.23 -11.31 -4.03
N THR A 185 6.01 -11.59 -2.98
CA THR A 185 7.15 -12.51 -2.99
C THR A 185 6.82 -13.85 -3.63
N THR A 186 5.69 -14.46 -3.29
CA THR A 186 5.27 -15.75 -3.84
C THR A 186 4.82 -15.70 -5.30
N GLU A 187 4.30 -14.57 -5.77
CA GLU A 187 3.89 -14.40 -7.17
C GLU A 187 5.08 -14.18 -8.13
N LEU A 188 6.29 -14.18 -7.62
CA LEU A 188 7.52 -14.12 -8.42
C LEU A 188 8.14 -15.50 -8.65
N THR A 189 7.53 -16.56 -8.10
CA THR A 189 7.99 -17.96 -8.24
C THR A 189 8.01 -18.39 -9.71
N GLY A 190 9.13 -18.93 -10.13
CA GLY A 190 9.42 -19.27 -11.54
C GLY A 190 10.03 -18.14 -12.35
N GLY A 191 9.88 -16.88 -11.88
CA GLY A 191 10.49 -15.67 -12.44
C GLY A 191 11.49 -14.98 -11.51
N GLU A 192 11.78 -15.55 -10.34
CA GLU A 192 12.66 -14.95 -9.32
C GLU A 192 14.07 -14.64 -9.86
N HIS A 193 14.61 -15.48 -10.73
CA HIS A 193 15.91 -15.25 -11.36
C HIS A 193 15.91 -14.02 -12.29
N ILE A 194 14.79 -13.73 -12.95
CA ILE A 194 14.61 -12.54 -13.79
C ILE A 194 14.56 -11.30 -12.91
N VAL A 195 13.80 -11.37 -11.79
CA VAL A 195 13.76 -10.28 -10.82
C VAL A 195 15.14 -10.02 -10.24
N ALA A 196 15.86 -11.06 -9.80
CA ALA A 196 17.21 -10.93 -9.28
C ALA A 196 18.17 -10.26 -10.29
N SER A 197 18.01 -10.52 -11.60
CA SER A 197 18.82 -9.88 -12.66
C SER A 197 18.55 -8.37 -12.80
N LYS A 198 17.40 -7.89 -12.32
CA LYS A 198 17.05 -6.47 -12.28
C LYS A 198 17.58 -5.74 -11.03
N ALA A 199 18.29 -6.40 -10.14
CA ALA A 199 18.95 -5.75 -9.02
C ALA A 199 20.08 -4.82 -9.48
N VAL A 200 20.33 -3.75 -8.73
CA VAL A 200 21.40 -2.79 -9.06
C VAL A 200 22.79 -3.42 -8.94
N ASN A 201 22.96 -4.43 -8.09
CA ASN A 201 24.20 -5.17 -7.87
C ASN A 201 23.92 -6.56 -7.29
N ALA A 202 24.99 -7.38 -7.21
CA ALA A 202 24.91 -8.76 -6.71
C ALA A 202 24.47 -8.87 -5.24
N GLN A 203 24.78 -7.88 -4.40
CA GLN A 203 24.39 -7.88 -3.00
C GLN A 203 22.87 -7.74 -2.85
N VAL A 204 22.25 -6.83 -3.61
CA VAL A 204 20.80 -6.63 -3.62
C VAL A 204 20.10 -7.86 -4.22
N ALA A 205 20.67 -8.46 -5.29
CA ALA A 205 20.15 -9.70 -5.85
C ALA A 205 20.15 -10.85 -4.82
N ALA A 206 21.26 -11.01 -4.09
CA ALA A 206 21.38 -12.03 -3.05
C ALA A 206 20.40 -11.79 -1.89
N ALA A 207 20.19 -10.53 -1.48
CA ALA A 207 19.21 -10.18 -0.46
C ALA A 207 17.78 -10.52 -0.89
N PHE A 208 17.41 -10.21 -2.13
CA PHE A 208 16.13 -10.60 -2.72
C PHE A 208 15.95 -12.12 -2.73
N MET A 209 16.94 -12.86 -3.25
CA MET A 209 16.89 -14.32 -3.30
C MET A 209 16.78 -14.96 -1.92
N LYS A 210 17.41 -14.36 -0.90
CA LYS A 210 17.25 -14.81 0.50
C LYS A 210 15.80 -14.71 0.97
N VAL A 211 15.14 -13.59 0.70
CA VAL A 211 13.73 -13.39 1.07
C VAL A 211 12.84 -14.38 0.34
N TRP A 212 13.02 -14.53 -0.97
CA TRP A 212 12.26 -15.48 -1.78
C TRP A 212 12.46 -16.93 -1.31
N ASN A 213 13.71 -17.35 -1.04
CA ASN A 213 14.01 -18.68 -0.50
C ASN A 213 13.34 -18.92 0.85
N ASN A 214 13.41 -17.95 1.77
CA ASN A 214 12.78 -18.06 3.09
C ASN A 214 11.27 -18.29 2.96
N TYR A 215 10.61 -17.59 2.04
CA TYR A 215 9.17 -17.75 1.81
C TYR A 215 8.85 -19.11 1.15
N ASN A 216 9.65 -19.52 0.16
CA ASN A 216 9.53 -20.82 -0.48
C ASN A 216 9.71 -21.97 0.52
N ASP A 217 10.74 -21.88 1.40
CA ASP A 217 10.98 -22.86 2.46
C ASP A 217 9.80 -22.93 3.45
N LEU A 218 9.16 -21.80 3.78
CA LEU A 218 7.95 -21.77 4.59
C LEU A 218 6.81 -22.55 3.92
N VAL A 219 6.56 -22.33 2.63
CA VAL A 219 5.54 -23.03 1.86
C VAL A 219 5.80 -24.54 1.83
N LEU A 220 7.03 -24.95 1.52
CA LEU A 220 7.40 -26.37 1.50
C LEU A 220 7.30 -27.05 2.86
N LYS A 221 7.62 -26.32 3.94
CA LYS A 221 7.49 -26.82 5.31
C LYS A 221 6.06 -27.18 5.69
N GLU A 222 5.08 -26.49 5.13
CA GLU A 222 3.64 -26.80 5.32
C GLU A 222 3.17 -28.01 4.48
N LYS A 223 4.10 -28.78 3.91
CA LYS A 223 3.85 -29.96 3.06
C LYS A 223 3.15 -29.64 1.73
N THR A 224 3.32 -28.43 1.23
CA THR A 224 2.85 -27.98 -0.07
C THR A 224 3.97 -28.20 -1.08
N ASN A 225 3.72 -28.87 -2.19
CA ASN A 225 4.73 -29.15 -3.22
C ASN A 225 5.12 -27.87 -3.98
N ASP A 226 4.14 -26.97 -4.12
CA ASP A 226 4.27 -25.67 -4.75
C ASP A 226 3.11 -24.76 -4.28
N LEU A 227 2.96 -23.60 -4.91
CA LEU A 227 1.88 -22.66 -4.59
C LEU A 227 0.55 -22.95 -5.30
N SER A 228 0.45 -24.04 -6.07
CA SER A 228 -0.71 -24.32 -6.92
C SER A 228 -2.03 -24.50 -6.16
N GLU A 229 -2.00 -24.77 -4.87
CA GLU A 229 -3.19 -24.79 -4.02
C GLU A 229 -3.82 -23.40 -3.83
N SER A 230 -3.01 -22.33 -3.94
CA SER A 230 -3.44 -20.95 -3.74
C SER A 230 -3.17 -20.05 -4.95
N GLN A 231 -2.16 -20.37 -5.77
CA GLN A 231 -1.70 -19.57 -6.91
C GLN A 231 -1.33 -20.47 -8.10
N PRO A 232 -1.86 -20.23 -9.32
CA PRO A 232 -2.86 -19.22 -9.66
C PRO A 232 -4.25 -19.56 -9.10
N THR A 233 -5.03 -18.52 -8.80
CA THR A 233 -6.42 -18.68 -8.36
C THR A 233 -7.29 -19.25 -9.51
N LYS A 234 -8.47 -19.79 -9.17
CA LYS A 234 -9.46 -20.22 -10.20
C LYS A 234 -9.81 -19.07 -11.17
N GLY A 235 -9.79 -17.83 -10.69
CA GLY A 235 -9.97 -16.64 -11.53
C GLY A 235 -8.82 -16.46 -12.52
N ASN A 236 -7.57 -16.55 -12.06
CA ASN A 236 -6.40 -16.46 -12.94
C ASN A 236 -6.42 -17.53 -14.04
N ILE A 237 -6.76 -18.77 -13.69
CA ILE A 237 -6.86 -19.90 -14.64
C ILE A 237 -7.95 -19.61 -15.69
N ARG A 238 -9.14 -19.15 -15.29
CA ARG A 238 -10.19 -18.74 -16.25
C ARG A 238 -9.73 -17.57 -17.12
N GLY A 239 -8.87 -16.71 -16.61
CA GLY A 239 -8.27 -15.59 -17.35
C GLY A 239 -7.04 -15.97 -18.20
N GLY A 240 -6.73 -17.29 -18.32
CA GLY A 240 -5.68 -17.82 -19.17
C GLY A 240 -4.30 -17.93 -18.53
N LEU A 241 -4.18 -17.73 -17.20
CA LEU A 241 -2.93 -17.94 -16.46
C LEU A 241 -3.04 -19.29 -15.73
N THR A 242 -2.45 -20.34 -16.30
CA THR A 242 -2.64 -21.72 -15.84
C THR A 242 -1.55 -22.20 -14.88
N THR A 243 -0.39 -21.53 -14.87
CA THR A 243 0.73 -21.84 -13.97
C THR A 243 1.20 -20.59 -13.21
N ILE A 244 1.93 -20.82 -12.13
CA ILE A 244 2.51 -19.72 -11.34
C ILE A 244 3.58 -18.98 -12.14
N GLU A 245 4.35 -19.66 -13.00
CA GLU A 245 5.34 -19.07 -13.85
C GLU A 245 4.72 -18.11 -14.88
N GLU A 246 3.62 -18.48 -15.52
CA GLU A 246 2.87 -17.59 -16.42
C GLU A 246 2.39 -16.34 -15.69
N LYS A 247 1.91 -16.50 -14.46
CA LYS A 247 1.50 -15.38 -13.61
C LYS A 247 2.68 -14.50 -13.24
N ALA A 248 3.82 -15.10 -12.84
CA ALA A 248 5.05 -14.39 -12.49
C ALA A 248 5.59 -13.56 -13.66
N MET A 249 5.60 -14.12 -14.88
CA MET A 249 6.08 -13.41 -16.07
C MET A 249 5.28 -12.14 -16.35
N GLY A 250 3.95 -12.20 -16.21
CA GLY A 250 3.08 -11.02 -16.32
C GLY A 250 3.28 -10.02 -15.19
N ASN A 251 3.49 -10.53 -13.97
CA ASN A 251 3.73 -9.72 -12.77
C ASN A 251 5.01 -8.88 -12.87
N ILE A 252 6.10 -9.45 -13.37
CA ILE A 252 7.42 -8.80 -13.51
C ILE A 252 7.37 -7.56 -14.41
N GLU A 253 6.48 -7.51 -15.39
CA GLU A 253 6.37 -6.38 -16.31
C GLU A 253 6.04 -5.04 -15.62
N LYS A 254 5.43 -5.06 -14.42
CA LYS A 254 5.14 -3.84 -13.65
C LYS A 254 6.38 -3.17 -13.03
N LEU A 255 7.54 -3.86 -13.03
CA LEU A 255 8.80 -3.31 -12.53
C LEU A 255 9.43 -2.28 -13.46
N GLY A 256 8.96 -2.21 -14.71
CA GLY A 256 9.59 -1.44 -15.76
C GLY A 256 10.74 -2.21 -16.44
N ARG A 257 11.11 -1.74 -17.63
CA ARG A 257 12.15 -2.39 -18.45
C ARG A 257 13.54 -1.81 -18.20
N LYS A 258 13.62 -0.56 -17.76
CA LYS A 258 14.87 0.20 -17.58
C LYS A 258 15.30 0.28 -16.13
N THR A 259 14.34 0.31 -15.21
CA THR A 259 14.59 0.50 -13.78
C THR A 259 15.18 -0.76 -13.15
N LYS A 260 16.23 -0.56 -12.37
CA LYS A 260 16.78 -1.58 -11.46
C LYS A 260 16.34 -1.28 -10.05
N PHE A 261 16.06 -2.32 -9.26
CA PHE A 261 15.76 -2.10 -7.84
C PHE A 261 17.03 -2.01 -7.01
N VAL A 262 16.98 -1.10 -6.00
CA VAL A 262 18.19 -0.66 -5.27
C VAL A 262 18.32 -1.29 -3.89
N GLY A 263 17.30 -2.00 -3.42
CA GLY A 263 17.34 -2.66 -2.11
C GLY A 263 16.10 -3.48 -1.82
N VAL A 264 16.12 -4.15 -0.69
CA VAL A 264 15.10 -5.04 -0.16
C VAL A 264 14.61 -4.47 1.16
N LEU A 265 13.31 -4.48 1.38
CA LEU A 265 12.63 -3.99 2.57
C LEU A 265 11.93 -5.15 3.29
N GLU A 266 12.01 -5.13 4.60
CA GLU A 266 11.11 -5.92 5.45
C GLU A 266 9.65 -5.44 5.29
N PRO A 267 8.65 -6.27 5.63
CA PRO A 267 7.26 -5.85 5.61
C PRO A 267 7.04 -4.54 6.41
N ALA A 268 6.37 -3.56 5.81
CA ALA A 268 6.10 -2.23 6.37
C ALA A 268 7.35 -1.35 6.65
N GLU A 269 8.53 -1.74 6.20
CA GLU A 269 9.74 -0.93 6.33
C GLU A 269 9.75 0.22 5.33
N ALA A 270 10.16 1.40 5.80
CA ALA A 270 10.27 2.58 4.94
C ALA A 270 11.57 2.55 4.11
N PRO A 271 11.51 2.90 2.80
CA PRO A 271 12.70 3.01 1.97
C PRO A 271 13.71 4.01 2.53
N ALA A 272 14.99 3.62 2.56
CA ALA A 272 16.06 4.48 3.04
C ALA A 272 16.44 5.61 2.04
N GLY A 273 15.96 5.54 0.80
CA GLY A 273 16.31 6.51 -0.25
C GLY A 273 15.45 6.39 -1.49
N LYS A 274 15.86 7.09 -2.54
CA LYS A 274 15.19 7.11 -3.84
C LYS A 274 15.43 5.84 -4.64
N GLY A 275 14.56 5.55 -5.61
CA GLY A 275 14.68 4.41 -6.51
C GLY A 275 13.56 3.40 -6.34
N LEU A 276 13.69 2.27 -7.01
CA LEU A 276 12.76 1.13 -6.90
C LEU A 276 13.23 0.17 -5.81
N TRP A 277 12.35 -0.24 -4.92
CA TRP A 277 12.62 -1.14 -3.80
C TRP A 277 11.73 -2.39 -3.89
N PHE A 278 12.28 -3.53 -3.55
CA PHE A 278 11.49 -4.73 -3.28
C PHE A 278 11.08 -4.74 -1.80
N MET A 279 9.81 -5.01 -1.50
CA MET A 279 9.32 -5.24 -0.14
C MET A 279 8.78 -6.67 -0.04
N ASP A 280 9.18 -7.41 0.97
CA ASP A 280 8.58 -8.71 1.26
C ASP A 280 7.10 -8.52 1.65
N THR A 281 6.21 -9.04 0.81
CA THR A 281 4.77 -9.00 1.06
C THR A 281 4.11 -10.29 0.60
N SER A 282 3.00 -10.63 1.25
CA SER A 282 2.10 -11.64 0.71
C SER A 282 1.44 -11.17 -0.60
N SER A 283 0.79 -12.08 -1.29
CA SER A 283 -0.03 -11.79 -2.48
C SER A 283 -1.45 -11.35 -2.14
N ALA A 284 -1.86 -11.40 -0.87
CA ALA A 284 -3.15 -10.91 -0.41
C ALA A 284 -3.22 -9.38 -0.54
N ALA A 285 -4.15 -8.89 -1.37
CA ALA A 285 -4.15 -7.49 -1.77
C ALA A 285 -4.27 -6.52 -0.59
N ALA A 286 -5.21 -6.74 0.31
CA ALA A 286 -5.44 -5.85 1.44
C ALA A 286 -4.27 -5.84 2.44
N GLU A 287 -3.63 -6.99 2.68
CA GLU A 287 -2.42 -7.06 3.52
C GLU A 287 -1.26 -6.27 2.90
N ALA A 288 -0.96 -6.56 1.63
CA ALA A 288 0.16 -5.92 0.94
C ALA A 288 -0.01 -4.41 0.84
N VAL A 289 -1.20 -3.92 0.49
CA VAL A 289 -1.49 -2.48 0.41
C VAL A 289 -1.36 -1.81 1.79
N THR A 290 -1.76 -2.49 2.87
CA THR A 290 -1.58 -2.00 4.25
C THR A 290 -0.10 -1.89 4.62
N LEU A 291 0.74 -2.88 4.24
CA LEU A 291 2.18 -2.83 4.48
C LEU A 291 2.85 -1.67 3.72
N TRP A 292 2.45 -1.40 2.48
CA TRP A 292 2.95 -0.24 1.74
C TRP A 292 2.46 1.10 2.30
N ALA A 293 1.20 1.17 2.75
CA ALA A 293 0.72 2.35 3.45
C ALA A 293 1.57 2.62 4.71
N ALA A 294 1.84 1.58 5.50
CA ALA A 294 2.69 1.66 6.68
C ALA A 294 4.14 2.05 6.35
N SER A 295 4.71 1.58 5.25
CA SER A 295 6.04 2.00 4.80
C SER A 295 6.11 3.47 4.35
N GLY A 296 4.95 4.10 4.19
CA GLY A 296 4.78 5.51 3.85
C GLY A 296 4.58 5.80 2.37
N ALA A 297 4.16 4.81 1.56
CA ALA A 297 3.65 5.07 0.21
C ALA A 297 2.41 5.98 0.28
N VAL A 298 2.28 6.87 -0.69
CA VAL A 298 1.19 7.86 -0.72
C VAL A 298 0.20 7.66 -1.86
N VAL A 299 0.57 6.86 -2.86
CA VAL A 299 -0.29 6.44 -3.98
C VAL A 299 0.08 5.00 -4.39
N HIS A 300 -0.93 4.22 -4.74
CA HIS A 300 -0.77 2.83 -5.15
C HIS A 300 -1.31 2.61 -6.57
N LEU A 301 -0.53 1.95 -7.43
CA LEU A 301 -0.92 1.55 -8.77
C LEU A 301 -1.30 0.07 -8.78
N PHE A 302 -2.52 -0.24 -9.19
CA PHE A 302 -3.10 -1.58 -9.12
C PHE A 302 -3.60 -2.06 -10.50
N PRO A 303 -2.72 -2.64 -11.33
CA PRO A 303 -3.16 -3.28 -12.56
C PRO A 303 -3.97 -4.55 -12.25
N THR A 304 -5.08 -4.73 -12.96
CA THR A 304 -5.98 -5.87 -12.80
C THR A 304 -6.47 -6.37 -14.16
N GLY A 305 -6.73 -7.66 -14.27
CA GLY A 305 -7.33 -8.28 -15.45
C GLY A 305 -8.84 -8.41 -15.29
N GLN A 306 -9.29 -9.15 -14.28
CA GLN A 306 -10.70 -9.47 -14.08
C GLN A 306 -11.44 -8.45 -13.20
N GLY A 307 -10.75 -7.40 -12.75
CA GLY A 307 -11.26 -6.41 -11.82
C GLY A 307 -11.04 -6.80 -10.37
N ASN A 308 -10.65 -5.83 -9.57
CA ASN A 308 -10.49 -5.96 -8.13
C ASN A 308 -11.07 -4.71 -7.47
N ILE A 309 -11.71 -4.88 -6.31
CA ILE A 309 -12.39 -3.78 -5.62
C ILE A 309 -11.57 -3.18 -4.48
N VAL A 310 -10.43 -3.79 -4.10
CA VAL A 310 -9.67 -3.39 -2.93
C VAL A 310 -9.33 -1.90 -2.96
N GLY A 311 -9.57 -1.24 -1.83
CA GLY A 311 -9.11 0.11 -1.52
C GLY A 311 -8.22 0.10 -0.29
N HIS A 312 -7.98 1.27 0.27
CA HIS A 312 -7.29 1.42 1.55
C HIS A 312 -7.68 2.75 2.19
N PRO A 313 -7.88 2.83 3.51
CA PRO A 313 -8.42 4.03 4.15
C PRO A 313 -7.56 5.29 4.00
N ILE A 314 -6.23 5.15 3.88
CA ILE A 314 -5.31 6.29 3.81
C ILE A 314 -4.42 6.30 2.55
N LEU A 315 -4.44 5.24 1.73
CA LEU A 315 -3.60 5.12 0.54
C LEU A 315 -4.49 5.02 -0.70
N PRO A 316 -4.61 6.05 -1.54
CA PRO A 316 -5.36 5.99 -2.79
C PRO A 316 -4.86 4.86 -3.69
N VAL A 317 -5.77 3.99 -4.13
CA VAL A 317 -5.50 2.84 -5.00
C VAL A 317 -6.07 3.12 -6.39
N ILE A 318 -5.20 3.38 -7.35
CA ILE A 318 -5.56 3.64 -8.76
C ILE A 318 -5.61 2.30 -9.49
N LYS A 319 -6.77 1.91 -9.98
CA LYS A 319 -6.96 0.67 -10.73
C LYS A 319 -6.96 0.91 -12.23
N LEU A 320 -6.23 0.05 -12.95
CA LEU A 320 -6.25 0.04 -14.40
C LEU A 320 -6.44 -1.37 -14.94
N SER A 321 -7.15 -1.48 -16.06
CA SER A 321 -7.35 -2.76 -16.74
C SER A 321 -7.19 -2.62 -18.24
N ALA A 322 -6.72 -3.71 -18.86
CA ALA A 322 -6.69 -3.86 -20.31
C ALA A 322 -7.74 -4.87 -20.80
N ASN A 323 -8.45 -5.55 -19.90
CA ASN A 323 -9.50 -6.49 -20.26
C ASN A 323 -10.77 -5.71 -20.67
N PRO A 324 -11.22 -5.78 -21.95
CA PRO A 324 -12.38 -5.03 -22.41
C PRO A 324 -13.67 -5.39 -21.68
N LEU A 325 -13.83 -6.66 -21.27
CA LEU A 325 -15.00 -7.10 -20.51
C LEU A 325 -14.99 -6.45 -19.12
N THR A 326 -13.88 -6.46 -18.42
CA THR A 326 -13.73 -5.83 -17.11
C THR A 326 -13.97 -4.32 -17.20
N CYS A 327 -13.37 -3.66 -18.20
CA CYS A 327 -13.55 -2.22 -18.41
C CYS A 327 -15.03 -1.83 -18.68
N SER A 328 -15.82 -2.74 -19.28
CA SER A 328 -17.25 -2.50 -19.53
C SER A 328 -18.14 -2.88 -18.35
N THR A 329 -17.89 -4.06 -17.70
CA THR A 329 -18.77 -4.61 -16.67
C THR A 329 -18.46 -4.13 -15.25
N MET A 330 -17.23 -3.67 -15.01
CA MET A 330 -16.76 -3.15 -13.72
C MET A 330 -16.18 -1.73 -13.86
N SER A 331 -16.74 -0.94 -14.78
CA SER A 331 -16.26 0.42 -15.09
C SER A 331 -16.21 1.34 -13.87
N GLU A 332 -17.11 1.14 -12.90
CA GLU A 332 -17.12 1.91 -11.64
C GLU A 332 -15.90 1.65 -10.75
N HIS A 333 -15.18 0.53 -10.93
CA HIS A 333 -13.98 0.19 -10.17
C HIS A 333 -12.68 0.52 -10.91
N ILE A 334 -12.73 0.89 -12.19
CA ILE A 334 -11.56 1.10 -13.03
C ILE A 334 -11.31 2.60 -13.23
N ASP A 335 -10.16 3.08 -12.78
CA ASP A 335 -9.73 4.48 -12.94
C ASP A 335 -9.20 4.78 -14.34
N LEU A 336 -8.63 3.77 -15.02
CA LEU A 336 -8.07 3.89 -16.37
C LEU A 336 -8.24 2.60 -17.19
N ASP A 337 -8.92 2.73 -18.34
CA ASP A 337 -9.00 1.69 -19.38
C ASP A 337 -7.81 1.82 -20.34
N VAL A 338 -7.00 0.75 -20.45
CA VAL A 338 -5.88 0.65 -21.39
C VAL A 338 -6.08 -0.49 -22.41
N SER A 339 -7.31 -0.96 -22.61
CA SER A 339 -7.65 -2.06 -23.53
C SER A 339 -7.30 -1.77 -24.99
N ALA A 340 -7.21 -0.49 -25.37
CA ALA A 340 -6.77 -0.06 -26.70
C ALA A 340 -5.37 -0.57 -27.07
N ILE A 341 -4.52 -0.90 -26.11
CA ILE A 341 -3.20 -1.53 -26.35
C ILE A 341 -3.37 -2.87 -27.07
N LEU A 342 -4.32 -3.70 -26.63
CA LEU A 342 -4.55 -5.02 -27.21
C LEU A 342 -5.06 -4.99 -28.64
N ARG A 343 -5.63 -3.86 -29.08
CA ARG A 343 -6.08 -3.64 -30.45
C ARG A 343 -5.04 -2.92 -31.33
N GLY A 344 -3.85 -2.61 -30.77
CA GLY A 344 -2.82 -1.85 -31.47
C GLY A 344 -3.14 -0.36 -31.69
N GLU A 345 -4.16 0.16 -31.00
CA GLU A 345 -4.61 1.55 -31.11
C GLU A 345 -3.89 2.49 -30.13
N MET A 346 -3.15 1.94 -29.19
CA MET A 346 -2.38 2.66 -28.18
C MET A 346 -1.09 1.93 -27.88
N THR A 347 0.03 2.64 -27.80
CA THR A 347 1.31 2.07 -27.34
C THR A 347 1.37 2.04 -25.82
N ILE A 348 2.26 1.20 -25.26
CA ILE A 348 2.55 1.16 -23.81
C ILE A 348 3.03 2.54 -23.32
N ASP A 349 3.80 3.26 -24.12
CA ASP A 349 4.29 4.59 -23.73
C ASP A 349 3.17 5.63 -23.62
N GLN A 350 2.23 5.63 -24.57
CA GLN A 350 1.03 6.47 -24.53
C GLN A 350 0.12 6.10 -23.34
N ALA A 351 -0.04 4.81 -23.05
CA ALA A 351 -0.81 4.35 -21.91
C ALA A 351 -0.15 4.78 -20.60
N GLY A 352 1.19 4.70 -20.52
CA GLY A 352 1.97 5.17 -19.39
C GLY A 352 1.80 6.67 -19.17
N ASP A 353 1.78 7.49 -20.23
CA ASP A 353 1.51 8.93 -20.11
C ASP A 353 0.11 9.20 -19.54
N LYS A 354 -0.90 8.47 -20.01
CA LYS A 354 -2.28 8.56 -19.46
C LYS A 354 -2.34 8.14 -17.99
N LEU A 355 -1.64 7.07 -17.61
CA LEU A 355 -1.60 6.62 -16.21
C LEU A 355 -0.88 7.65 -15.34
N LEU A 356 0.22 8.23 -15.82
CA LEU A 356 0.92 9.31 -15.12
C LEU A 356 0.02 10.53 -14.92
N GLU A 357 -0.78 10.90 -15.91
CA GLU A 357 -1.78 11.97 -15.80
C GLU A 357 -2.85 11.65 -14.74
N VAL A 358 -3.43 10.43 -14.76
CA VAL A 358 -4.40 9.99 -13.74
C VAL A 358 -3.78 10.01 -12.34
N MET A 359 -2.54 9.55 -12.19
CA MET A 359 -1.81 9.59 -10.94
C MET A 359 -1.61 11.02 -10.43
N LEU A 360 -1.19 11.95 -11.28
CA LEU A 360 -1.01 13.36 -10.90
C LEU A 360 -2.35 14.03 -10.54
N ARG A 361 -3.44 13.74 -11.27
CA ARG A 361 -4.78 14.20 -10.90
C ARG A 361 -5.21 13.66 -9.55
N THR A 362 -4.89 12.40 -9.24
CA THR A 362 -5.14 11.80 -7.91
C THR A 362 -4.30 12.47 -6.82
N CYS A 363 -3.04 12.78 -7.11
CA CYS A 363 -2.18 13.57 -6.21
C CYS A 363 -2.76 14.96 -5.95
N ASN A 364 -3.40 15.57 -6.94
CA ASN A 364 -4.06 16.87 -6.83
C ASN A 364 -5.45 16.83 -6.16
N GLY A 365 -5.88 15.66 -5.68
CA GLY A 365 -7.11 15.53 -4.88
C GLY A 365 -8.28 14.83 -5.58
N ARG A 366 -8.14 14.39 -6.85
CA ARG A 366 -9.13 13.49 -7.45
C ARG A 366 -9.23 12.21 -6.60
N LEU A 367 -10.43 11.82 -6.23
CA LEU A 367 -10.65 10.52 -5.58
C LEU A 367 -10.48 9.40 -6.61
N THR A 368 -9.90 8.28 -6.19
CA THR A 368 -9.91 7.04 -6.96
C THR A 368 -11.30 6.41 -6.92
N ALA A 369 -11.58 5.49 -7.84
CA ALA A 369 -12.81 4.71 -7.82
C ALA A 369 -13.04 4.04 -6.47
N ALA A 370 -12.00 3.41 -5.90
CA ALA A 370 -12.08 2.76 -4.59
C ALA A 370 -12.42 3.76 -3.46
N GLU A 371 -11.82 4.94 -3.44
CA GLU A 371 -12.15 5.98 -2.45
C GLU A 371 -13.59 6.46 -2.59
N ALA A 372 -14.05 6.70 -3.83
CA ALA A 372 -15.40 7.19 -4.12
C ALA A 372 -16.48 6.16 -3.73
N LEU A 373 -16.19 4.87 -3.91
CA LEU A 373 -17.07 3.76 -3.52
C LEU A 373 -16.95 3.38 -2.04
N GLY A 374 -16.00 3.97 -1.31
CA GLY A 374 -15.84 3.75 0.13
C GLY A 374 -15.13 2.44 0.51
N HIS A 375 -14.35 1.85 -0.41
CA HIS A 375 -13.52 0.68 -0.10
C HIS A 375 -12.36 1.08 0.81
N ARG A 376 -12.25 0.41 1.98
CA ARG A 376 -11.36 0.80 3.08
C ARG A 376 -10.76 -0.43 3.76
N GLU A 377 -10.26 -1.38 2.98
CA GLU A 377 -9.66 -2.61 3.50
C GLU A 377 -8.38 -2.27 4.26
N PHE A 378 -8.39 -2.52 5.58
CA PHE A 378 -7.25 -2.36 6.47
C PHE A 378 -6.99 -3.70 7.16
N VAL A 379 -6.03 -4.45 6.65
CA VAL A 379 -5.73 -5.82 7.09
C VAL A 379 -4.29 -5.90 7.57
N LEU A 380 -4.13 -6.23 8.84
CA LEU A 380 -2.81 -6.44 9.45
C LEU A 380 -2.33 -7.87 9.17
N THR A 381 -1.09 -8.01 8.73
CA THR A 381 -0.43 -9.32 8.59
C THR A 381 -0.13 -9.90 9.96
N LYS A 382 -0.48 -11.18 10.16
CA LYS A 382 -0.19 -11.95 11.37
C LYS A 382 0.62 -13.19 11.01
N LEU A 383 1.78 -13.36 11.65
CA LEU A 383 2.71 -14.46 11.35
C LEU A 383 2.40 -15.71 12.16
N TYR A 384 2.00 -15.55 13.44
CA TYR A 384 1.83 -16.66 14.39
C TYR A 384 0.50 -16.59 15.11
N ARG A 385 0.11 -17.68 15.74
CA ARG A 385 -0.97 -17.70 16.71
C ARG A 385 -0.59 -16.87 17.93
N SER A 386 -1.57 -16.21 18.56
CA SER A 386 -1.35 -15.54 19.84
C SER A 386 -0.94 -16.53 20.94
N ALA A 387 -0.09 -16.10 21.86
CA ALA A 387 0.38 -16.90 22.99
C ALA A 387 -0.73 -17.11 24.05
#